data_3738016fad8614f902a31b812f5c07a3
#
_entry.id   3738016fad8614f902a31b812f5c07a3
#
_cell.length_a   1.000
_cell.length_b   1.000
_cell.length_c   1.000
_cell.angle_alpha   90.00
_cell.angle_beta   90.00
_cell.angle_gamma   90.00
#
_symmetry.space_group_name_H-M   'P 1'
#
loop_
_entity.id
_entity.type
_entity.pdbx_description
1 polymer ?
#
loop_
_entity_poly.entity_id
_entity_poly.type
_entity_poly.pdbx_seq_one_letter_code
_entity_poly.pdbx_strand_id
1 'polypeptide(L)'
;LRQARMAEDLPFAVLRDSGQMKVISSLSITAESQGLSCGQSLRDAMAICPSLITKLQNPQLEAKFLTSLCRWANKFSPWVAEEVSNALVIDLTGCAHLFGGEEGVVQQVELDCIDLGLSVHIGIADTKGAAWALARYVGQPLSLNRTGDAIDQEAHATRSRAIKRRNWEQGGQAPCLKSSKSISCRIAAPGFTRQALLPLPVAALRLEGHVIRSLNRLGLCRVEDLLNQPRAAIARRFGKGTVYRMDQALGVAPEPINPSKQTLHFACRLTLPEPIGLMEDMLAALDKLLPRLSKGLESKGRGARRLRLEVYRTDQTMQWVDVGLTRPSFECARMRPLLEMKLAEIEVRFGIDILRIVATQTELIYAQQHKGRIDLGAEMSEGLSSNTDLDDLIGKLGARIGLETITRLHPGNSHIPEKAAQTIAAAWSSPEMNWPNSGLSRPLIYFQPERVIALEVPKVPLQFKWRGQVHESASAYGPE
;
A
#
# COMPACT_ATOMS: atom_id res chain seq x y z
N LEU A 1 -18.77 -8.69 0.54
CA LEU A 1 -19.81 -9.71 0.79
C LEU A 1 -19.33 -10.71 1.84
N ARG A 2 -18.20 -11.43 1.64
CA ARG A 2 -17.70 -12.45 2.59
C ARG A 2 -17.44 -11.89 4.00
N GLN A 3 -16.82 -10.71 4.13
CA GLN A 3 -16.59 -10.08 5.44
C GLN A 3 -17.88 -9.69 6.17
N ALA A 4 -18.93 -9.38 5.42
CA ALA A 4 -20.24 -9.07 5.96
C ALA A 4 -21.14 -10.30 6.13
N ARG A 5 -20.62 -11.52 5.89
CA ARG A 5 -21.38 -12.80 5.89
C ARG A 5 -22.67 -12.74 5.05
N MET A 6 -22.64 -11.92 4.00
CA MET A 6 -23.77 -11.80 3.08
C MET A 6 -23.68 -12.89 2.01
N ALA A 7 -24.83 -13.39 1.57
CA ALA A 7 -24.91 -14.38 0.52
C ALA A 7 -24.29 -13.83 -0.79
N GLU A 8 -23.49 -14.63 -1.47
CA GLU A 8 -22.78 -14.22 -2.71
C GLU A 8 -23.75 -13.92 -3.86
N ASP A 9 -24.96 -14.45 -3.80
CA ASP A 9 -26.01 -14.31 -4.82
C ASP A 9 -26.79 -12.98 -4.73
N LEU A 10 -26.51 -12.14 -3.74
CA LEU A 10 -27.23 -10.86 -3.61
C LEU A 10 -26.66 -9.80 -4.56
N PRO A 11 -27.54 -8.99 -5.22
CA PRO A 11 -27.09 -7.88 -6.02
C PRO A 11 -26.45 -6.81 -5.11
N PHE A 12 -25.17 -6.52 -5.35
CA PHE A 12 -24.39 -5.59 -4.53
C PHE A 12 -23.65 -4.57 -5.37
N ALA A 13 -23.61 -3.32 -4.92
CA ALA A 13 -22.90 -2.24 -5.57
C ALA A 13 -22.07 -1.42 -4.58
N VAL A 14 -20.89 -0.98 -5.01
CA VAL A 14 -20.10 0.01 -4.31
C VAL A 14 -20.34 1.38 -4.94
N LEU A 15 -20.62 2.37 -4.11
CA LEU A 15 -20.94 3.71 -4.53
C LEU A 15 -19.76 4.66 -4.30
N ARG A 16 -19.52 5.55 -5.23
CA ARG A 16 -18.59 6.65 -5.11
C ARG A 16 -19.33 7.98 -5.15
N ASP A 17 -18.95 8.92 -4.31
CA ASP A 17 -19.45 10.29 -4.37
C ASP A 17 -18.82 11.02 -5.57
N SER A 18 -19.65 11.54 -6.44
CA SER A 18 -19.26 12.35 -7.60
C SER A 18 -20.00 13.70 -7.53
N GLY A 19 -19.46 14.64 -6.77
CA GLY A 19 -20.12 15.92 -6.49
C GLY A 19 -21.40 15.72 -5.68
N GLN A 20 -22.55 16.09 -6.24
CA GLN A 20 -23.84 15.95 -5.56
C GLN A 20 -24.54 14.61 -5.79
N MET A 21 -23.95 13.72 -6.60
CA MET A 21 -24.57 12.45 -6.96
C MET A 21 -23.72 11.26 -6.51
N LYS A 22 -24.40 10.18 -6.09
CA LYS A 22 -23.77 8.89 -5.83
C LYS A 22 -23.84 8.07 -7.11
N VAL A 23 -22.66 7.64 -7.59
CA VAL A 23 -22.54 6.82 -8.79
C VAL A 23 -21.94 5.44 -8.44
N ILE A 24 -22.33 4.43 -9.20
CA ILE A 24 -21.82 3.09 -9.03
C ILE A 24 -20.35 3.04 -9.45
N SER A 25 -19.49 2.59 -8.54
CA SER A 25 -18.05 2.39 -8.77
C SER A 25 -17.73 0.96 -9.17
N SER A 26 -18.37 -0.02 -8.53
CA SER A 26 -18.22 -1.44 -8.87
C SER A 26 -19.50 -2.22 -8.53
N LEU A 27 -19.67 -3.37 -9.19
CA LEU A 27 -20.86 -4.22 -9.12
C LEU A 27 -20.48 -5.67 -8.82
N SER A 28 -21.39 -6.43 -8.20
CA SER A 28 -21.33 -7.87 -8.19
C SER A 28 -21.80 -8.44 -9.54
N ILE A 29 -21.38 -9.65 -9.87
CA ILE A 29 -21.80 -10.35 -11.10
C ILE A 29 -23.33 -10.44 -11.19
N THR A 30 -24.00 -10.69 -10.07
CA THR A 30 -25.48 -10.73 -9.96
C THR A 30 -26.10 -9.37 -10.29
N ALA A 31 -25.49 -8.27 -9.85
CA ALA A 31 -26.00 -6.95 -10.19
C ALA A 31 -25.79 -6.58 -11.67
N GLU A 32 -24.66 -6.98 -12.26
CA GLU A 32 -24.40 -6.80 -13.70
C GLU A 32 -25.38 -7.61 -14.56
N SER A 33 -25.70 -8.85 -14.16
CA SER A 33 -26.67 -9.70 -14.88
C SER A 33 -28.09 -9.13 -14.88
N GLN A 34 -28.41 -8.25 -13.89
CA GLN A 34 -29.68 -7.52 -13.82
C GLN A 34 -29.69 -6.23 -14.65
N GLY A 35 -28.62 -5.97 -15.42
CA GLY A 35 -28.55 -4.82 -16.35
C GLY A 35 -27.99 -3.56 -15.73
N LEU A 36 -27.38 -3.62 -14.54
CA LEU A 36 -26.69 -2.50 -13.94
C LEU A 36 -25.31 -2.34 -14.58
N SER A 37 -24.82 -1.09 -14.66
CA SER A 37 -23.50 -0.77 -15.17
C SER A 37 -22.76 0.22 -14.29
N CYS A 38 -21.42 0.15 -14.27
CA CYS A 38 -20.58 1.14 -13.58
C CYS A 38 -20.78 2.52 -14.18
N GLY A 39 -20.81 3.54 -13.31
CA GLY A 39 -21.06 4.94 -13.72
C GLY A 39 -22.51 5.38 -13.72
N GLN A 40 -23.48 4.46 -13.55
CA GLN A 40 -24.90 4.84 -13.38
C GLN A 40 -25.14 5.53 -12.04
N SER A 41 -26.14 6.40 -12.01
CA SER A 41 -26.57 7.02 -10.75
C SER A 41 -27.24 5.97 -9.84
N LEU A 42 -27.12 6.16 -8.52
CA LEU A 42 -27.79 5.29 -7.55
C LEU A 42 -29.31 5.29 -7.77
N ARG A 43 -29.90 6.41 -8.16
CA ARG A 43 -31.33 6.54 -8.41
C ARG A 43 -31.80 5.64 -9.56
N ASP A 44 -31.06 5.67 -10.68
CA ASP A 44 -31.39 4.87 -11.86
C ASP A 44 -31.15 3.38 -11.57
N ALA A 45 -30.09 3.06 -10.82
CA ALA A 45 -29.79 1.71 -10.42
C ALA A 45 -30.87 1.08 -9.51
N MET A 46 -31.38 1.83 -8.55
CA MET A 46 -32.47 1.38 -7.69
C MET A 46 -33.81 1.25 -8.44
N ALA A 47 -34.01 2.01 -9.51
CA ALA A 47 -35.17 1.85 -10.37
C ALA A 47 -35.13 0.52 -11.16
N ILE A 48 -33.93 0.08 -11.54
CA ILE A 48 -33.72 -1.20 -12.27
C ILE A 48 -33.74 -2.39 -11.28
N CYS A 49 -33.05 -2.25 -10.15
CA CYS A 49 -32.92 -3.31 -9.14
C CYS A 49 -33.25 -2.73 -7.74
N PRO A 50 -34.51 -2.81 -7.30
CA PRO A 50 -34.93 -2.33 -5.97
C PRO A 50 -34.28 -3.09 -4.80
N SER A 51 -33.84 -4.33 -5.01
CA SER A 51 -33.16 -5.16 -4.00
C SER A 51 -31.66 -4.92 -3.91
N LEU A 52 -31.13 -3.90 -4.60
CA LEU A 52 -29.71 -3.59 -4.66
C LEU A 52 -29.18 -3.18 -3.29
N ILE A 53 -28.22 -3.95 -2.79
CA ILE A 53 -27.50 -3.62 -1.55
C ILE A 53 -26.32 -2.72 -1.91
N THR A 54 -26.18 -1.60 -1.21
CA THR A 54 -25.17 -0.62 -1.53
C THR A 54 -24.24 -0.33 -0.35
N LYS A 55 -22.97 -0.04 -0.62
CA LYS A 55 -21.99 0.41 0.36
C LYS A 55 -21.14 1.53 -0.24
N LEU A 56 -20.78 2.51 0.59
CA LEU A 56 -19.86 3.56 0.14
C LEU A 56 -18.44 3.01 -0.05
N GLN A 57 -17.78 3.51 -1.06
CA GLN A 57 -16.37 3.21 -1.34
C GLN A 57 -15.50 3.70 -0.18
N ASN A 58 -14.54 2.88 0.22
CA ASN A 58 -13.51 3.26 1.18
C ASN A 58 -12.13 3.14 0.54
N PRO A 59 -11.60 4.21 -0.06
CA PRO A 59 -10.31 4.17 -0.77
C PRO A 59 -9.12 3.73 0.11
N GLN A 60 -9.16 4.03 1.41
CA GLN A 60 -8.09 3.64 2.33
C GLN A 60 -8.06 2.12 2.56
N LEU A 61 -9.23 1.49 2.72
CA LEU A 61 -9.33 0.04 2.85
C LEU A 61 -8.97 -0.65 1.55
N GLU A 62 -9.39 -0.11 0.40
CA GLU A 62 -9.04 -0.63 -0.93
C GLU A 62 -7.54 -0.58 -1.16
N ALA A 63 -6.88 0.54 -0.84
CA ALA A 63 -5.43 0.68 -0.94
C ALA A 63 -4.69 -0.32 -0.03
N LYS A 64 -5.10 -0.47 1.25
CA LYS A 64 -4.53 -1.47 2.17
C LYS A 64 -4.70 -2.89 1.63
N PHE A 65 -5.84 -3.19 1.02
CA PHE A 65 -6.10 -4.50 0.44
C PHE A 65 -5.23 -4.74 -0.78
N LEU A 66 -5.09 -3.75 -1.69
CA LEU A 66 -4.20 -3.84 -2.84
C LEU A 66 -2.74 -4.08 -2.42
N THR A 67 -2.26 -3.37 -1.39
CA THR A 67 -0.93 -3.61 -0.80
C THR A 67 -0.79 -5.02 -0.24
N SER A 68 -1.86 -5.60 0.32
CA SER A 68 -1.85 -6.99 0.78
C SER A 68 -1.79 -7.98 -0.37
N LEU A 69 -2.50 -7.70 -1.47
CA LEU A 69 -2.41 -8.48 -2.72
C LEU A 69 -1.04 -8.35 -3.38
N CYS A 70 -0.41 -7.18 -3.33
CA CYS A 70 0.95 -6.98 -3.81
C CYS A 70 1.94 -7.89 -3.06
N ARG A 71 1.80 -8.01 -1.74
CA ARG A 71 2.61 -8.95 -0.94
C ARG A 71 2.35 -10.42 -1.30
N TRP A 72 1.08 -10.78 -1.51
CA TRP A 72 0.74 -12.13 -1.97
C TRP A 72 1.34 -12.43 -3.34
N ALA A 73 1.32 -11.47 -4.26
CA ALA A 73 1.85 -11.62 -5.62
C ALA A 73 3.38 -11.81 -5.65
N ASN A 74 4.11 -11.44 -4.57
CA ASN A 74 5.56 -11.69 -4.46
C ASN A 74 5.94 -13.17 -4.48
N LYS A 75 4.99 -14.10 -4.32
CA LYS A 75 5.26 -15.52 -4.49
C LYS A 75 5.56 -15.89 -5.95
N PHE A 76 5.08 -15.08 -6.92
CA PHE A 76 5.30 -15.30 -8.34
C PHE A 76 6.57 -14.64 -8.85
N SER A 77 6.89 -13.45 -8.33
CA SER A 77 8.08 -12.68 -8.71
C SER A 77 8.42 -11.65 -7.63
N PRO A 78 9.70 -11.34 -7.40
CA PRO A 78 10.10 -10.24 -6.51
C PRO A 78 9.79 -8.86 -7.09
N TRP A 79 9.49 -8.76 -8.38
CA TRP A 79 9.21 -7.53 -9.10
C TRP A 79 7.71 -7.34 -9.27
N VAL A 80 7.05 -6.86 -8.23
CA VAL A 80 5.61 -6.57 -8.21
C VAL A 80 5.39 -5.10 -7.93
N ALA A 81 4.54 -4.46 -8.71
CA ALA A 81 4.14 -3.07 -8.52
C ALA A 81 2.62 -2.93 -8.48
N GLU A 82 2.17 -1.98 -7.67
CA GLU A 82 0.78 -1.54 -7.71
C GLU A 82 0.59 -0.61 -8.92
N GLU A 83 -0.42 -0.89 -9.72
CA GLU A 83 -0.86 0.00 -10.80
C GLU A 83 -2.12 0.74 -10.37
N VAL A 84 -2.28 1.96 -10.88
CA VAL A 84 -3.33 2.90 -10.42
C VAL A 84 -4.69 2.22 -10.25
N SER A 85 -5.21 2.36 -9.07
CA SER A 85 -6.54 2.08 -8.52
C SER A 85 -6.97 0.62 -8.32
N ASN A 86 -6.60 -0.37 -9.12
CA ASN A 86 -7.14 -1.73 -8.95
C ASN A 86 -6.38 -2.84 -9.69
N ALA A 87 -5.11 -2.63 -9.99
CA ALA A 87 -4.32 -3.62 -10.71
C ALA A 87 -2.94 -3.81 -10.09
N LEU A 88 -2.38 -4.99 -10.32
CA LEU A 88 -0.99 -5.32 -10.03
C LEU A 88 -0.27 -5.61 -11.33
N VAL A 89 0.97 -5.21 -11.42
CA VAL A 89 1.89 -5.57 -12.48
C VAL A 89 3.01 -6.42 -11.91
N ILE A 90 3.24 -7.56 -12.52
CA ILE A 90 4.24 -8.54 -12.09
C ILE A 90 5.19 -8.76 -13.26
N ASP A 91 6.48 -8.58 -13.04
CA ASP A 91 7.49 -8.98 -14.01
C ASP A 91 7.81 -10.47 -13.81
N LEU A 92 7.45 -11.27 -14.79
CA LEU A 92 7.65 -12.72 -14.77
C LEU A 92 8.96 -13.15 -15.40
N THR A 93 9.82 -12.22 -15.83
CA THR A 93 11.11 -12.52 -16.47
C THR A 93 11.95 -13.43 -15.58
N GLY A 94 12.26 -14.62 -16.10
CA GLY A 94 13.03 -15.63 -15.38
C GLY A 94 12.29 -16.38 -14.26
N CYS A 95 10.98 -16.12 -14.01
CA CYS A 95 10.22 -16.76 -12.93
C CYS A 95 9.15 -17.74 -13.43
N ALA A 96 8.62 -17.56 -14.65
CA ALA A 96 7.49 -18.33 -15.15
C ALA A 96 7.74 -19.86 -15.17
N HIS A 97 8.97 -20.30 -15.40
CA HIS A 97 9.34 -21.71 -15.44
C HIS A 97 9.09 -22.44 -14.10
N LEU A 98 9.11 -21.73 -12.96
CA LEU A 98 8.87 -22.30 -11.63
C LEU A 98 7.43 -22.76 -11.44
N PHE A 99 6.51 -22.27 -12.29
CA PHE A 99 5.08 -22.55 -12.23
C PHE A 99 4.58 -23.38 -13.42
N GLY A 100 5.51 -23.93 -14.23
CA GLY A 100 5.14 -24.68 -15.44
C GLY A 100 4.87 -23.80 -16.66
N GLY A 101 5.42 -22.58 -16.68
CA GLY A 101 5.25 -21.60 -17.76
C GLY A 101 4.21 -20.53 -17.44
N GLU A 102 3.92 -19.67 -18.43
CA GLU A 102 2.98 -18.56 -18.27
C GLU A 102 1.55 -19.04 -18.00
N GLU A 103 1.12 -20.11 -18.65
CA GLU A 103 -0.20 -20.72 -18.41
C GLU A 103 -0.34 -21.25 -16.98
N GLY A 104 0.71 -21.87 -16.44
CA GLY A 104 0.72 -22.35 -15.06
C GLY A 104 0.63 -21.20 -14.04
N VAL A 105 1.27 -20.05 -14.31
CA VAL A 105 1.11 -18.83 -13.49
C VAL A 105 -0.35 -18.36 -13.52
N VAL A 106 -0.97 -18.29 -14.70
CA VAL A 106 -2.38 -17.88 -14.86
C VAL A 106 -3.30 -18.76 -14.04
N GLN A 107 -3.17 -20.10 -14.20
CA GLN A 107 -3.99 -21.06 -13.45
C GLN A 107 -3.84 -20.92 -11.94
N GLN A 108 -2.60 -20.77 -11.46
CA GLN A 108 -2.34 -20.61 -10.03
C GLN A 108 -2.92 -19.30 -9.47
N VAL A 109 -2.81 -18.19 -10.24
CA VAL A 109 -3.43 -16.90 -9.86
C VAL A 109 -4.95 -17.00 -9.82
N GLU A 110 -5.55 -17.66 -10.81
CA GLU A 110 -7.02 -17.84 -10.85
C GLU A 110 -7.51 -18.68 -9.65
N LEU A 111 -6.86 -19.80 -9.35
CA LEU A 111 -7.20 -20.64 -8.20
C LEU A 111 -7.11 -19.87 -6.88
N ASP A 112 -5.98 -19.19 -6.65
CA ASP A 112 -5.80 -18.42 -5.43
C ASP A 112 -6.82 -17.27 -5.30
N CYS A 113 -7.17 -16.62 -6.42
CA CYS A 113 -8.16 -15.55 -6.40
C CYS A 113 -9.57 -16.08 -6.11
N ILE A 114 -9.91 -17.26 -6.64
CA ILE A 114 -11.17 -17.96 -6.33
C ILE A 114 -11.25 -18.26 -4.84
N ASP A 115 -10.17 -18.79 -4.25
CA ASP A 115 -10.10 -19.07 -2.80
C ASP A 115 -10.27 -17.82 -1.96
N LEU A 116 -9.75 -16.68 -2.44
CA LEU A 116 -9.93 -15.37 -1.81
C LEU A 116 -11.31 -14.74 -2.10
N GLY A 117 -12.13 -15.34 -3.00
CA GLY A 117 -13.41 -14.80 -3.45
C GLY A 117 -13.29 -13.56 -4.31
N LEU A 118 -12.23 -13.49 -5.11
CA LEU A 118 -11.95 -12.39 -6.01
C LEU A 118 -12.14 -12.81 -7.45
N SER A 119 -12.74 -11.95 -8.25
CA SER A 119 -12.72 -12.07 -9.71
C SER A 119 -11.47 -11.36 -10.23
N VAL A 120 -10.69 -12.05 -11.06
CA VAL A 120 -9.44 -11.54 -11.62
C VAL A 120 -9.45 -11.58 -13.14
N HIS A 121 -8.88 -10.55 -13.76
CA HIS A 121 -8.57 -10.51 -15.19
C HIS A 121 -7.06 -10.47 -15.37
N ILE A 122 -6.52 -11.42 -16.13
CA ILE A 122 -5.08 -11.61 -16.30
C ILE A 122 -4.70 -11.37 -17.76
N GLY A 123 -3.57 -10.70 -17.96
CA GLY A 123 -2.97 -10.53 -19.29
C GLY A 123 -1.46 -10.64 -19.19
N ILE A 124 -0.85 -11.43 -20.06
CA ILE A 124 0.61 -11.61 -20.16
C ILE A 124 1.09 -11.17 -21.54
N ALA A 125 2.13 -10.34 -21.58
CA ALA A 125 2.75 -9.86 -22.80
C ALA A 125 4.18 -9.33 -22.53
N ASP A 126 4.94 -9.09 -23.60
CA ASP A 126 6.32 -8.57 -23.50
C ASP A 126 6.41 -7.16 -22.92
N THR A 127 5.32 -6.40 -22.90
CA THR A 127 5.27 -5.02 -22.40
C THR A 127 4.20 -4.84 -21.35
N LYS A 128 4.46 -3.97 -20.37
CA LYS A 128 3.49 -3.60 -19.35
C LYS A 128 2.18 -3.08 -19.96
N GLY A 129 2.28 -2.23 -20.98
CA GLY A 129 1.14 -1.65 -21.67
C GLY A 129 0.26 -2.71 -22.34
N ALA A 130 0.87 -3.69 -23.00
CA ALA A 130 0.14 -4.75 -23.66
C ALA A 130 -0.48 -5.74 -22.64
N ALA A 131 0.23 -6.12 -21.61
CA ALA A 131 -0.31 -6.98 -20.54
C ALA A 131 -1.54 -6.34 -19.91
N TRP A 132 -1.49 -5.04 -19.61
CA TRP A 132 -2.62 -4.28 -19.09
C TRP A 132 -3.80 -4.26 -20.08
N ALA A 133 -3.53 -4.09 -21.37
CA ALA A 133 -4.55 -4.10 -22.43
C ALA A 133 -5.27 -5.46 -22.52
N LEU A 134 -4.48 -6.54 -22.52
CA LEU A 134 -5.01 -7.90 -22.58
C LEU A 134 -5.87 -8.23 -21.35
N ALA A 135 -5.42 -7.88 -20.15
CA ALA A 135 -6.17 -8.12 -18.92
C ALA A 135 -7.55 -7.45 -18.92
N ARG A 136 -7.69 -6.28 -19.54
CA ARG A 136 -8.94 -5.48 -19.46
C ARG A 136 -9.88 -5.65 -20.64
N TYR A 137 -9.35 -5.93 -21.82
CA TYR A 137 -10.16 -5.86 -23.05
C TYR A 137 -10.31 -7.20 -23.79
N VAL A 138 -9.59 -8.25 -23.36
CA VAL A 138 -9.79 -9.58 -23.90
C VAL A 138 -11.10 -10.16 -23.38
N GLY A 139 -11.94 -10.66 -24.29
CA GLY A 139 -13.24 -11.24 -23.95
C GLY A 139 -14.37 -10.24 -23.71
N GLN A 140 -14.11 -8.95 -23.72
CA GLN A 140 -15.18 -7.96 -23.64
C GLN A 140 -15.72 -7.64 -25.04
N PRO A 141 -17.06 -7.66 -25.25
CA PRO A 141 -17.65 -7.19 -26.48
C PRO A 141 -17.32 -5.69 -26.63
N LEU A 142 -16.89 -5.27 -27.82
CA LEU A 142 -16.72 -3.85 -28.13
C LEU A 142 -18.08 -3.18 -28.01
N SER A 143 -18.38 -2.59 -26.86
CA SER A 143 -19.53 -1.72 -26.73
C SER A 143 -19.18 -0.40 -27.48
N LEU A 144 -19.55 -0.35 -28.72
CA LEU A 144 -19.65 0.90 -29.45
C LEU A 144 -20.83 1.65 -28.82
N ASN A 145 -20.59 2.35 -27.71
CA ASN A 145 -21.56 3.30 -27.18
C ASN A 145 -21.84 4.32 -28.29
N ARG A 146 -22.98 4.16 -28.94
CA ARG A 146 -23.53 5.19 -29.80
C ARG A 146 -23.79 6.39 -28.90
N THR A 147 -22.84 7.32 -28.86
CA THR A 147 -23.09 8.64 -28.30
C THR A 147 -24.17 9.28 -29.12
N GLY A 148 -25.23 9.77 -28.45
CA GLY A 148 -26.40 10.36 -29.10
C GLY A 148 -26.19 11.66 -29.88
N ASP A 149 -24.95 12.03 -30.21
CA ASP A 149 -24.60 13.13 -31.13
C ASP A 149 -24.79 12.68 -32.62
N ALA A 150 -25.96 12.08 -32.89
CA ALA A 150 -26.31 11.61 -34.22
C ALA A 150 -26.89 12.69 -35.14
N ILE A 151 -26.78 13.97 -34.77
CA ILE A 151 -27.35 15.05 -35.60
C ILE A 151 -26.57 15.20 -36.89
N ASP A 152 -25.27 14.97 -36.95
CA ASP A 152 -24.49 14.99 -38.18
C ASP A 152 -24.53 13.70 -39.00
N GLN A 153 -25.13 12.63 -38.46
CA GLN A 153 -25.30 11.36 -39.17
C GLN A 153 -26.65 11.25 -39.92
N GLU A 154 -27.55 12.22 -39.78
CA GLU A 154 -28.85 12.14 -40.48
C GLU A 154 -28.69 12.16 -41.99
N ALA A 155 -27.72 12.83 -42.57
CA ALA A 155 -27.45 12.82 -44.00
C ALA A 155 -26.96 11.44 -44.51
N HIS A 156 -26.21 10.67 -43.67
CA HIS A 156 -25.82 9.29 -43.96
C HIS A 156 -26.88 8.27 -43.53
N ALA A 157 -27.64 8.60 -42.49
CA ALA A 157 -28.73 7.72 -41.98
C ALA A 157 -29.90 7.60 -42.93
N THR A 158 -30.21 8.63 -43.73
CA THR A 158 -31.28 8.57 -44.74
C THR A 158 -31.00 7.56 -45.85
N ARG A 159 -29.73 7.45 -46.29
CA ARG A 159 -29.36 6.40 -47.27
C ARG A 159 -29.36 4.99 -46.68
N SER A 160 -28.89 4.82 -45.48
CA SER A 160 -28.87 3.51 -44.81
C SER A 160 -30.30 3.06 -44.36
N ARG A 161 -31.19 3.99 -44.04
CA ARG A 161 -32.60 3.69 -43.76
C ARG A 161 -33.34 3.22 -45.03
N ALA A 162 -33.05 3.78 -46.18
CA ALA A 162 -33.63 3.34 -47.46
C ALA A 162 -33.22 1.89 -47.79
N ILE A 163 -31.94 1.52 -47.50
CA ILE A 163 -31.44 0.15 -47.71
C ILE A 163 -32.05 -0.83 -46.69
N LYS A 164 -32.16 -0.42 -45.40
CA LYS A 164 -32.81 -1.24 -44.35
C LYS A 164 -34.30 -1.42 -44.58
N ARG A 165 -35.03 -0.42 -45.09
CA ARG A 165 -36.44 -0.52 -45.42
C ARG A 165 -36.68 -1.54 -46.56
N ARG A 166 -35.84 -1.51 -47.57
CA ARG A 166 -35.91 -2.47 -48.68
C ARG A 166 -35.63 -3.91 -48.22
N ASN A 167 -34.71 -4.14 -47.31
CA ASN A 167 -34.45 -5.47 -46.72
C ASN A 167 -35.58 -5.93 -45.78
N TRP A 168 -36.29 -5.02 -45.13
CA TRP A 168 -37.40 -5.35 -44.23
C TRP A 168 -38.67 -5.73 -45.04
N GLU A 169 -38.91 -5.03 -46.16
CA GLU A 169 -40.00 -5.31 -47.08
C GLU A 169 -39.82 -6.64 -47.83
N GLN A 170 -38.59 -7.14 -47.95
CA GLN A 170 -38.27 -8.43 -48.57
C GLN A 170 -38.14 -9.60 -47.59
N GLY A 171 -38.48 -9.42 -46.30
CA GLY A 171 -38.44 -10.49 -45.30
C GLY A 171 -37.07 -11.08 -44.98
N GLY A 172 -35.99 -10.36 -45.37
CA GLY A 172 -34.61 -10.76 -45.06
C GLY A 172 -34.27 -10.49 -43.60
N GLN A 173 -33.62 -11.44 -42.92
CA GLN A 173 -33.03 -11.24 -41.58
C GLN A 173 -32.12 -10.03 -41.59
N ALA A 174 -32.27 -9.20 -40.57
CA ALA A 174 -31.33 -8.07 -40.34
C ALA A 174 -29.89 -8.61 -40.41
N PRO A 175 -28.98 -7.94 -41.18
CA PRO A 175 -27.61 -8.40 -41.24
C PRO A 175 -27.05 -8.38 -39.81
N CYS A 176 -26.83 -9.55 -39.25
CA CYS A 176 -26.04 -9.72 -38.05
C CYS A 176 -24.69 -9.03 -38.33
N LEU A 177 -24.43 -7.94 -37.68
CA LEU A 177 -23.08 -7.41 -37.56
C LEU A 177 -22.24 -8.60 -37.13
N LYS A 178 -21.36 -9.05 -38.03
CA LYS A 178 -20.46 -10.17 -37.79
C LYS A 178 -19.88 -9.95 -36.40
N SER A 179 -20.25 -10.80 -35.48
CA SER A 179 -19.65 -10.89 -34.15
C SER A 179 -18.14 -10.84 -34.37
N SER A 180 -17.52 -9.74 -33.95
CA SER A 180 -16.07 -9.67 -33.97
C SER A 180 -15.61 -10.87 -33.16
N LYS A 181 -14.74 -11.69 -33.76
CA LYS A 181 -14.12 -12.84 -33.09
C LYS A 181 -13.67 -12.35 -31.70
N SER A 182 -14.29 -12.90 -30.67
CA SER A 182 -13.87 -12.62 -29.31
C SER A 182 -12.41 -13.06 -29.21
N ILE A 183 -11.52 -12.12 -28.90
CA ILE A 183 -10.11 -12.44 -28.70
C ILE A 183 -10.07 -13.20 -27.38
N SER A 184 -9.84 -14.51 -27.46
CA SER A 184 -9.80 -15.39 -26.29
C SER A 184 -8.39 -15.56 -25.73
N CYS A 185 -7.36 -15.00 -26.38
CA CYS A 185 -5.99 -15.17 -25.94
C CYS A 185 -5.60 -14.09 -24.92
N ARG A 186 -5.50 -14.49 -23.66
CA ARG A 186 -5.03 -13.64 -22.54
C ARG A 186 -3.51 -13.55 -22.48
N ILE A 187 -2.81 -14.43 -23.19
CA ILE A 187 -1.33 -14.51 -23.24
C ILE A 187 -0.90 -14.19 -24.67
N ALA A 188 -0.08 -13.16 -24.83
CA ALA A 188 0.61 -12.87 -26.08
C ALA A 188 1.92 -13.63 -26.09
N ALA A 189 2.11 -14.53 -27.06
CA ALA A 189 3.38 -15.24 -27.21
C ALA A 189 4.55 -14.23 -27.36
N PRO A 190 5.75 -14.56 -26.89
CA PRO A 190 6.91 -13.69 -27.00
C PRO A 190 7.14 -13.21 -28.43
N GLY A 191 7.30 -11.90 -28.63
CA GLY A 191 7.41 -11.26 -29.93
C GLY A 191 6.10 -11.01 -30.69
N PHE A 192 4.95 -11.53 -30.24
CA PHE A 192 3.65 -11.37 -30.88
C PHE A 192 2.77 -10.29 -30.22
N THR A 193 3.32 -9.51 -29.31
CA THR A 193 2.65 -8.43 -28.59
C THR A 193 1.88 -7.48 -29.51
N ARG A 194 2.51 -7.07 -30.63
CA ARG A 194 1.85 -6.20 -31.62
C ARG A 194 0.59 -6.83 -32.19
N GLN A 195 0.63 -8.10 -32.59
CA GLN A 195 -0.51 -8.81 -33.18
C GLN A 195 -1.66 -8.94 -32.19
N ALA A 196 -1.35 -9.18 -30.89
CA ALA A 196 -2.32 -9.27 -29.83
C ALA A 196 -3.03 -7.93 -29.55
N LEU A 197 -2.33 -6.80 -29.76
CA LEU A 197 -2.88 -5.45 -29.53
C LEU A 197 -3.76 -4.96 -30.68
N LEU A 198 -3.47 -5.31 -31.94
CA LEU A 198 -4.15 -4.79 -33.14
C LEU A 198 -5.69 -4.77 -33.04
N PRO A 199 -6.36 -5.85 -32.65
CA PRO A 199 -7.81 -5.93 -32.63
C PRO A 199 -8.46 -5.25 -31.42
N LEU A 200 -7.67 -4.83 -30.42
CA LEU A 200 -8.17 -4.20 -29.19
C LEU A 200 -8.65 -2.76 -29.44
N PRO A 201 -9.58 -2.23 -28.64
CA PRO A 201 -10.03 -0.85 -28.76
C PRO A 201 -8.88 0.14 -28.42
N VAL A 202 -8.93 1.35 -28.97
CA VAL A 202 -7.93 2.41 -28.67
C VAL A 202 -7.82 2.76 -27.18
N ALA A 203 -8.88 2.50 -26.42
CA ALA A 203 -8.87 2.63 -24.94
C ALA A 203 -7.85 1.71 -24.26
N ALA A 204 -7.47 0.61 -24.91
CA ALA A 204 -6.45 -0.32 -24.45
C ALA A 204 -5.04 0.32 -24.35
N LEU A 205 -4.81 1.44 -25.01
CA LEU A 205 -3.55 2.18 -24.95
C LEU A 205 -3.46 3.13 -23.74
N ARG A 206 -4.39 3.10 -22.81
CA ARG A 206 -4.41 3.96 -21.60
C ARG A 206 -4.38 5.46 -21.94
N LEU A 207 -5.08 5.84 -23.00
CA LEU A 207 -5.22 7.22 -23.44
C LEU A 207 -6.22 7.98 -22.55
N GLU A 208 -6.12 9.29 -22.54
CA GLU A 208 -7.08 10.13 -21.84
C GLU A 208 -8.48 10.04 -22.46
N GLY A 209 -9.52 10.10 -21.61
CA GLY A 209 -10.89 9.89 -22.06
C GLY A 209 -11.37 10.83 -23.17
N HIS A 210 -10.85 12.06 -23.21
CA HIS A 210 -11.16 13.02 -24.28
C HIS A 210 -10.50 12.62 -25.61
N VAL A 211 -9.29 12.06 -25.58
CA VAL A 211 -8.59 11.57 -26.78
C VAL A 211 -9.32 10.35 -27.35
N ILE A 212 -9.71 9.41 -26.48
CA ILE A 212 -10.47 8.22 -26.88
C ILE A 212 -11.78 8.60 -27.58
N ARG A 213 -12.53 9.56 -27.02
CA ARG A 213 -13.77 10.05 -27.64
C ARG A 213 -13.52 10.70 -28.99
N SER A 214 -12.45 11.48 -29.10
CA SER A 214 -12.07 12.14 -30.37
C SER A 214 -11.64 11.14 -31.44
N LEU A 215 -10.89 10.09 -31.07
CA LEU A 215 -10.50 9.00 -31.97
C LEU A 215 -11.74 8.23 -32.47
N ASN A 216 -12.64 7.85 -31.56
CA ASN A 216 -13.86 7.13 -31.89
C ASN A 216 -14.79 7.95 -32.83
N ARG A 217 -14.86 9.27 -32.65
CA ARG A 217 -15.62 10.17 -33.56
C ARG A 217 -15.03 10.17 -34.98
N LEU A 218 -13.73 9.92 -35.13
CA LEU A 218 -13.06 9.84 -36.41
C LEU A 218 -13.09 8.44 -37.03
N GLY A 219 -13.74 7.49 -36.39
CA GLY A 219 -13.79 6.10 -36.83
C GLY A 219 -12.55 5.28 -36.46
N LEU A 220 -11.58 5.87 -35.74
CA LEU A 220 -10.39 5.16 -35.26
C LEU A 220 -10.72 4.46 -33.94
N CYS A 221 -11.34 3.29 -34.03
CA CYS A 221 -11.86 2.58 -32.88
C CYS A 221 -10.91 1.52 -32.32
N ARG A 222 -10.03 0.99 -33.16
CA ARG A 222 -9.08 -0.08 -32.82
C ARG A 222 -7.65 0.41 -32.84
N VAL A 223 -6.78 -0.29 -32.16
CA VAL A 223 -5.33 -0.03 -32.18
C VAL A 223 -4.79 -0.13 -33.59
N GLU A 224 -5.25 -1.09 -34.39
CA GLU A 224 -4.90 -1.24 -35.80
C GLU A 224 -5.16 0.03 -36.61
N ASP A 225 -6.36 0.61 -36.46
CA ASP A 225 -6.75 1.83 -37.17
C ASP A 225 -5.79 2.99 -36.86
N LEU A 226 -5.36 3.08 -35.61
CA LEU A 226 -4.44 4.12 -35.15
C LEU A 226 -3.01 3.89 -35.64
N LEU A 227 -2.55 2.62 -35.64
CA LEU A 227 -1.19 2.28 -36.10
C LEU A 227 -0.99 2.47 -37.61
N ASN A 228 -2.08 2.41 -38.38
CA ASN A 228 -2.07 2.67 -39.82
C ASN A 228 -2.01 4.17 -40.17
N GLN A 229 -2.12 5.06 -39.18
CA GLN A 229 -2.02 6.51 -39.40
C GLN A 229 -0.58 7.01 -39.29
N PRO A 230 -0.20 8.06 -40.05
CA PRO A 230 1.10 8.69 -39.88
C PRO A 230 1.33 9.23 -38.47
N ARG A 231 2.41 8.84 -37.82
CA ARG A 231 2.74 9.22 -36.43
C ARG A 231 2.76 10.74 -36.21
N ALA A 232 3.26 11.49 -37.20
CA ALA A 232 3.28 12.96 -37.16
C ALA A 232 1.87 13.57 -37.12
N ALA A 233 0.91 12.98 -37.83
CA ALA A 233 -0.48 13.41 -37.84
C ALA A 233 -1.15 13.15 -36.47
N ILE A 234 -0.90 11.98 -35.88
CA ILE A 234 -1.37 11.63 -34.53
C ILE A 234 -0.78 12.60 -33.50
N ALA A 235 0.53 12.83 -33.52
CA ALA A 235 1.20 13.71 -32.56
C ALA A 235 0.69 15.17 -32.66
N ARG A 236 0.41 15.65 -33.86
CA ARG A 236 -0.09 17.01 -34.10
C ARG A 236 -1.51 17.19 -33.60
N ARG A 237 -2.37 16.19 -33.79
CA ARG A 237 -3.82 16.28 -33.47
C ARG A 237 -4.16 15.87 -32.05
N PHE A 238 -3.51 14.82 -31.52
CA PHE A 238 -3.84 14.20 -30.24
C PHE A 238 -2.73 14.36 -29.19
N GLY A 239 -1.64 15.03 -29.56
CA GLY A 239 -0.51 15.26 -28.67
C GLY A 239 0.56 14.16 -28.70
N LYS A 240 1.79 14.54 -28.33
CA LYS A 240 2.94 13.63 -28.26
C LYS A 240 2.73 12.49 -27.24
N GLY A 241 1.91 12.72 -26.20
CA GLY A 241 1.58 11.72 -25.18
C GLY A 241 0.88 10.49 -25.76
N THR A 242 -0.01 10.67 -26.77
CA THR A 242 -0.67 9.56 -27.46
C THR A 242 0.32 8.65 -28.17
N VAL A 243 1.27 9.25 -28.92
CA VAL A 243 2.32 8.49 -29.60
C VAL A 243 3.23 7.79 -28.61
N TYR A 244 3.59 8.46 -27.51
CA TYR A 244 4.42 7.87 -26.47
C TYR A 244 3.76 6.65 -25.82
N ARG A 245 2.44 6.70 -25.54
CA ARG A 245 1.68 5.55 -25.03
C ARG A 245 1.62 4.39 -26.03
N MET A 246 1.49 4.69 -27.33
CA MET A 246 1.59 3.68 -28.38
C MET A 246 2.96 3.01 -28.37
N ASP A 247 4.03 3.80 -28.27
CA ASP A 247 5.40 3.30 -28.23
C ASP A 247 5.67 2.42 -27.00
N GLN A 248 5.16 2.80 -25.85
CA GLN A 248 5.23 1.99 -24.64
C GLN A 248 4.49 0.66 -24.79
N ALA A 249 3.28 0.67 -25.37
CA ALA A 249 2.51 -0.55 -25.59
C ALA A 249 3.19 -1.51 -26.58
N LEU A 250 3.88 -0.97 -27.59
CA LEU A 250 4.61 -1.74 -28.61
C LEU A 250 6.05 -2.10 -28.20
N GLY A 251 6.54 -1.61 -27.07
CA GLY A 251 7.91 -1.87 -26.60
C GLY A 251 8.99 -1.00 -27.26
N VAL A 252 8.60 0.01 -28.04
CA VAL A 252 9.54 0.97 -28.67
C VAL A 252 10.07 1.97 -27.64
N ALA A 253 9.25 2.36 -26.67
CA ALA A 253 9.63 3.20 -25.54
C ALA A 253 9.59 2.38 -24.24
N PRO A 254 10.57 2.57 -23.34
CA PRO A 254 10.60 1.83 -22.07
C PRO A 254 9.45 2.25 -21.15
N GLU A 255 8.89 1.26 -20.46
CA GLU A 255 7.94 1.46 -19.37
C GLU A 255 8.38 0.65 -18.14
N PRO A 256 9.31 1.18 -17.34
CA PRO A 256 9.86 0.44 -16.21
C PRO A 256 8.79 0.14 -15.15
N ILE A 257 8.87 -1.05 -14.58
CA ILE A 257 8.09 -1.44 -13.40
C ILE A 257 8.89 -0.98 -12.19
N ASN A 258 8.31 -0.08 -11.40
CA ASN A 258 8.89 0.32 -10.12
C ASN A 258 8.35 -0.63 -9.04
N PRO A 259 9.12 -1.61 -8.58
CA PRO A 259 8.63 -2.53 -7.57
C PRO A 259 8.30 -1.78 -6.30
N SER A 260 7.17 -2.11 -5.72
CA SER A 260 6.80 -1.62 -4.41
C SER A 260 7.88 -2.07 -3.42
N LYS A 261 8.49 -1.11 -2.70
CA LYS A 261 9.47 -1.45 -1.65
C LYS A 261 8.78 -2.40 -0.68
N GLN A 262 9.27 -3.62 -0.61
CA GLN A 262 8.75 -4.60 0.33
C GLN A 262 9.04 -4.09 1.74
N THR A 263 8.07 -3.48 2.37
CA THR A 263 8.11 -3.31 3.82
C THR A 263 7.92 -4.69 4.40
N LEU A 264 8.98 -5.23 5.01
CA LEU A 264 8.91 -6.50 5.72
C LEU A 264 7.77 -6.40 6.75
N HIS A 265 6.78 -7.25 6.60
CA HIS A 265 5.62 -7.27 7.47
C HIS A 265 5.60 -8.58 8.24
N PHE A 266 5.80 -8.48 9.53
CA PHE A 266 5.78 -9.62 10.43
C PHE A 266 4.46 -9.65 11.18
N ALA A 267 3.60 -10.59 10.82
CA ALA A 267 2.32 -10.79 11.47
C ALA A 267 1.96 -12.28 11.48
N CYS A 268 1.35 -12.71 12.56
CA CYS A 268 0.78 -14.03 12.72
C CYS A 268 -0.67 -13.91 13.15
N ARG A 269 -1.53 -14.78 12.61
CA ARG A 269 -2.96 -14.83 12.90
C ARG A 269 -3.33 -16.24 13.38
N LEU A 270 -4.19 -16.30 14.35
CA LEU A 270 -4.85 -17.51 14.82
C LEU A 270 -6.35 -17.30 14.75
N THR A 271 -7.03 -18.13 13.96
CA THR A 271 -8.49 -18.21 13.93
C THR A 271 -8.89 -19.35 14.85
N LEU A 272 -9.82 -19.08 15.73
CA LEU A 272 -10.29 -20.03 16.74
C LEU A 272 -11.52 -20.76 16.21
N PRO A 273 -11.66 -22.07 16.42
CA PRO A 273 -12.83 -22.84 15.99
C PRO A 273 -14.09 -22.41 16.78
N GLU A 274 -13.91 -22.07 18.06
CA GLU A 274 -14.94 -21.55 18.94
C GLU A 274 -14.48 -20.24 19.57
N PRO A 275 -15.39 -19.29 19.84
CA PRO A 275 -15.04 -18.04 20.50
C PRO A 275 -14.53 -18.27 21.91
N ILE A 276 -13.40 -17.64 22.25
CA ILE A 276 -12.81 -17.71 23.59
C ILE A 276 -13.10 -16.44 24.38
N GLY A 277 -13.14 -16.60 25.71
CA GLY A 277 -13.44 -15.50 26.64
C GLY A 277 -12.56 -15.47 27.88
N LEU A 278 -11.89 -16.57 28.18
CA LEU A 278 -11.05 -16.68 29.36
C LEU A 278 -9.65 -16.14 29.10
N MET A 279 -9.05 -15.55 30.11
CA MET A 279 -7.67 -15.05 30.04
C MET A 279 -6.67 -16.18 29.72
N GLU A 280 -6.90 -17.35 30.30
CA GLU A 280 -6.05 -18.53 30.07
C GLU A 280 -6.05 -18.98 28.62
N ASP A 281 -7.20 -18.93 27.92
CA ASP A 281 -7.32 -19.28 26.53
C ASP A 281 -6.60 -18.25 25.63
N MET A 282 -6.68 -16.97 25.98
CA MET A 282 -5.96 -15.90 25.28
C MET A 282 -4.45 -16.06 25.44
N LEU A 283 -3.97 -16.42 26.64
CA LEU A 283 -2.55 -16.73 26.87
C LEU A 283 -2.10 -17.95 26.08
N ALA A 284 -2.91 -19.01 26.05
CA ALA A 284 -2.62 -20.21 25.26
C ALA A 284 -2.55 -19.89 23.75
N ALA A 285 -3.44 -19.03 23.27
CA ALA A 285 -3.42 -18.55 21.88
C ALA A 285 -2.17 -17.69 21.59
N LEU A 286 -1.76 -16.84 22.52
CA LEU A 286 -0.55 -16.04 22.44
C LEU A 286 0.70 -16.93 22.39
N ASP A 287 0.74 -17.98 23.21
CA ASP A 287 1.84 -18.95 23.26
C ASP A 287 1.98 -19.76 21.95
N LYS A 288 0.91 -19.86 21.14
CA LYS A 288 0.96 -20.41 19.77
C LYS A 288 1.40 -19.39 18.72
N LEU A 289 1.08 -18.11 18.91
CA LEU A 289 1.39 -17.05 17.95
C LEU A 289 2.84 -16.54 18.06
N LEU A 290 3.34 -16.35 19.27
CA LEU A 290 4.66 -15.78 19.53
C LEU A 290 5.81 -16.57 18.88
N PRO A 291 5.89 -17.91 18.96
CA PRO A 291 6.97 -18.65 18.32
C PRO A 291 6.99 -18.51 16.79
N ARG A 292 5.80 -18.37 16.17
CA ARG A 292 5.69 -18.17 14.72
C ARG A 292 6.20 -16.77 14.32
N LEU A 293 5.86 -15.75 15.11
CA LEU A 293 6.35 -14.39 14.89
C LEU A 293 7.87 -14.31 15.12
N SER A 294 8.37 -14.89 16.21
CA SER A 294 9.79 -14.97 16.57
C SER A 294 10.62 -15.58 15.44
N LYS A 295 10.22 -16.76 14.95
CA LYS A 295 10.88 -17.44 13.83
C LYS A 295 10.88 -16.59 12.55
N GLY A 296 9.79 -15.88 12.29
CA GLY A 296 9.69 -14.95 11.15
C GLY A 296 10.68 -13.79 11.26
N LEU A 297 10.79 -13.18 12.44
CA LEU A 297 11.72 -12.08 12.73
C LEU A 297 13.17 -12.56 12.66
N GLU A 298 13.49 -13.66 13.31
CA GLU A 298 14.82 -14.28 13.34
C GLU A 298 15.32 -14.62 11.93
N SER A 299 14.48 -15.24 11.09
CA SER A 299 14.83 -15.62 9.71
C SER A 299 15.24 -14.44 8.83
N LYS A 300 14.86 -13.22 9.20
CA LYS A 300 15.19 -11.96 8.51
C LYS A 300 16.19 -11.09 9.28
N GLY A 301 16.76 -11.60 10.40
CA GLY A 301 17.70 -10.86 11.23
C GLY A 301 17.09 -9.57 11.81
N ARG A 302 15.80 -9.59 12.16
CA ARG A 302 15.10 -8.43 12.70
C ARG A 302 14.57 -8.69 14.09
N GLY A 303 14.49 -7.62 14.89
CA GLY A 303 13.80 -7.59 16.17
C GLY A 303 12.59 -6.67 16.14
N ALA A 304 11.57 -7.04 16.88
CA ALA A 304 10.43 -6.19 17.10
C ALA A 304 10.80 -5.08 18.10
N ARG A 305 10.42 -3.85 17.76
CA ARG A 305 10.51 -2.65 18.62
C ARG A 305 9.13 -2.31 19.18
N ARG A 306 8.09 -2.53 18.38
CA ARG A 306 6.69 -2.36 18.78
C ARG A 306 5.86 -3.51 18.25
N LEU A 307 5.08 -4.12 19.15
CA LEU A 307 4.14 -5.16 18.84
C LEU A 307 2.72 -4.64 19.04
N ARG A 308 1.83 -5.06 18.17
CA ARG A 308 0.40 -4.86 18.29
C ARG A 308 -0.30 -6.20 18.35
N LEU A 309 -1.10 -6.40 19.39
CA LEU A 309 -2.02 -7.51 19.47
C LEU A 309 -3.42 -7.01 19.10
N GLU A 310 -3.97 -7.56 18.03
CA GLU A 310 -5.31 -7.26 17.51
C GLU A 310 -6.23 -8.42 17.86
N VAL A 311 -7.38 -8.10 18.40
CA VAL A 311 -8.41 -9.05 18.83
C VAL A 311 -9.68 -8.73 18.07
N TYR A 312 -10.21 -9.71 17.36
CA TYR A 312 -11.46 -9.60 16.61
C TYR A 312 -12.53 -10.42 17.36
N ARG A 313 -13.61 -9.77 17.67
CA ARG A 313 -14.73 -10.34 18.42
C ARG A 313 -15.81 -10.88 17.51
N THR A 314 -16.70 -11.70 18.06
CA THR A 314 -17.86 -12.27 17.37
C THR A 314 -18.83 -11.21 16.87
N ASP A 315 -18.92 -10.05 17.54
CA ASP A 315 -19.73 -8.89 17.14
C ASP A 315 -19.13 -8.08 15.99
N GLN A 316 -18.05 -8.58 15.35
CA GLN A 316 -17.28 -7.92 14.28
C GLN A 316 -16.53 -6.66 14.73
N THR A 317 -16.48 -6.36 16.02
CA THR A 317 -15.65 -5.29 16.55
C THR A 317 -14.22 -5.75 16.71
N MET A 318 -13.28 -4.79 16.64
CA MET A 318 -11.86 -5.04 16.82
C MET A 318 -11.34 -4.14 17.94
N GLN A 319 -10.53 -4.72 18.80
CA GLN A 319 -9.73 -4.00 19.79
C GLN A 319 -8.26 -4.36 19.61
N TRP A 320 -7.35 -3.45 19.95
CA TRP A 320 -5.92 -3.74 19.92
C TRP A 320 -5.24 -3.13 21.12
N VAL A 321 -4.09 -3.70 21.46
CA VAL A 321 -3.15 -3.17 22.44
C VAL A 321 -1.77 -3.12 21.83
N ASP A 322 -1.03 -2.05 22.12
CA ASP A 322 0.34 -1.86 21.67
C ASP A 322 1.33 -2.07 22.82
N VAL A 323 2.42 -2.77 22.51
CA VAL A 323 3.53 -3.02 23.43
C VAL A 323 4.83 -2.58 22.77
N GLY A 324 5.60 -1.76 23.48
CA GLY A 324 6.94 -1.35 23.06
C GLY A 324 8.01 -2.15 23.80
N LEU A 325 9.10 -2.45 23.10
CA LEU A 325 10.29 -3.07 23.66
C LEU A 325 11.41 -2.02 23.75
N THR A 326 12.15 -2.00 24.84
CA THR A 326 13.30 -1.13 25.06
C THR A 326 14.46 -1.42 24.11
N ARG A 327 14.61 -2.69 23.72
CA ARG A 327 15.54 -3.14 22.67
C ARG A 327 14.82 -3.96 21.63
N PRO A 328 15.25 -3.90 20.36
CA PRO A 328 14.67 -4.77 19.34
C PRO A 328 14.98 -6.23 19.71
N SER A 329 13.93 -7.05 19.81
CA SER A 329 14.06 -8.46 20.17
C SER A 329 13.13 -9.34 19.33
N PHE A 330 13.53 -10.57 19.11
CA PHE A 330 12.68 -11.64 18.57
C PHE A 330 12.40 -12.73 19.62
N GLU A 331 12.95 -12.60 20.84
CA GLU A 331 12.82 -13.59 21.89
C GLU A 331 11.42 -13.60 22.50
N CYS A 332 10.74 -14.75 22.48
CA CYS A 332 9.42 -14.93 23.07
C CYS A 332 9.41 -14.59 24.55
N ALA A 333 10.49 -14.92 25.28
CA ALA A 333 10.60 -14.70 26.72
C ALA A 333 10.49 -13.21 27.10
N ARG A 334 10.91 -12.29 26.22
CA ARG A 334 10.80 -10.84 26.43
C ARG A 334 9.47 -10.27 26.00
N MET A 335 8.90 -10.80 24.92
CA MET A 335 7.64 -10.31 24.35
C MET A 335 6.42 -10.74 25.18
N ARG A 336 6.40 -12.00 25.64
CA ARG A 336 5.27 -12.62 26.33
C ARG A 336 4.81 -11.86 27.58
N PRO A 337 5.70 -11.53 28.57
CA PRO A 337 5.27 -10.86 29.79
C PRO A 337 4.66 -9.47 29.56
N LEU A 338 5.16 -8.75 28.54
CA LEU A 338 4.66 -7.42 28.20
C LEU A 338 3.26 -7.50 27.57
N LEU A 339 3.02 -8.48 26.71
CA LEU A 339 1.71 -8.72 26.11
C LEU A 339 0.69 -9.24 27.13
N GLU A 340 1.12 -10.11 28.05
CA GLU A 340 0.29 -10.61 29.13
C GLU A 340 -0.25 -9.47 30.02
N MET A 341 0.59 -8.51 30.38
CA MET A 341 0.16 -7.33 31.14
C MET A 341 -0.89 -6.50 30.40
N LYS A 342 -0.80 -6.42 29.07
CA LYS A 342 -1.72 -5.65 28.23
C LYS A 342 -2.99 -6.41 27.84
N LEU A 343 -2.99 -7.74 27.92
CA LEU A 343 -4.19 -8.55 27.72
C LEU A 343 -5.32 -8.19 28.67
N ALA A 344 -4.99 -7.81 29.92
CA ALA A 344 -5.97 -7.40 30.91
C ALA A 344 -6.77 -6.13 30.52
N GLU A 345 -6.25 -5.32 29.57
CA GLU A 345 -6.94 -4.13 29.05
C GLU A 345 -7.96 -4.46 27.94
N ILE A 346 -8.00 -5.72 27.49
CA ILE A 346 -8.89 -6.15 26.41
C ILE A 346 -10.23 -6.57 26.98
N GLU A 347 -11.30 -5.92 26.52
CA GLU A 347 -12.67 -6.34 26.84
C GLU A 347 -13.10 -7.47 25.91
N VAL A 348 -13.40 -8.62 26.47
CA VAL A 348 -13.78 -9.82 25.71
C VAL A 348 -15.20 -9.77 25.16
N ARG A 349 -16.13 -9.17 25.89
CA ARG A 349 -17.58 -9.09 25.56
C ARG A 349 -18.20 -10.45 25.22
N PHE A 350 -18.60 -10.64 23.94
CA PHE A 350 -19.29 -11.85 23.46
C PHE A 350 -18.34 -12.97 23.00
N GLY A 351 -17.04 -12.80 23.20
CA GLY A 351 -16.03 -13.76 22.78
C GLY A 351 -15.15 -13.28 21.62
N ILE A 352 -13.99 -13.90 21.50
CA ILE A 352 -12.95 -13.58 20.54
C ILE A 352 -12.85 -14.71 19.53
N ASP A 353 -12.99 -14.40 18.25
CA ASP A 353 -12.89 -15.35 17.15
C ASP A 353 -11.45 -15.44 16.59
N ILE A 354 -10.72 -14.29 16.60
CA ILE A 354 -9.41 -14.21 15.96
C ILE A 354 -8.47 -13.37 16.82
N LEU A 355 -7.28 -13.91 17.02
CA LEU A 355 -6.13 -13.16 17.54
C LEU A 355 -5.10 -12.96 16.41
N ARG A 356 -4.55 -11.76 16.33
CA ARG A 356 -3.48 -11.44 15.41
C ARG A 356 -2.40 -10.62 16.12
N ILE A 357 -1.15 -11.04 16.00
CA ILE A 357 0.00 -10.28 16.49
C ILE A 357 0.77 -9.72 15.31
N VAL A 358 1.17 -8.46 15.41
CA VAL A 358 1.88 -7.73 14.35
C VAL A 358 3.06 -7.00 14.96
N ALA A 359 4.25 -7.17 14.39
CA ALA A 359 5.38 -6.28 14.68
C ALA A 359 5.25 -5.03 13.80
N THR A 360 4.72 -3.96 14.39
CA THR A 360 4.45 -2.70 13.69
C THR A 360 5.73 -1.90 13.42
N GLN A 361 6.73 -2.06 14.27
CA GLN A 361 8.05 -1.47 14.10
C GLN A 361 9.11 -2.53 14.35
N THR A 362 10.06 -2.65 13.40
CA THR A 362 11.15 -3.63 13.50
C THR A 362 12.47 -2.96 13.12
N GLU A 363 13.54 -3.38 13.79
CA GLU A 363 14.90 -2.93 13.55
C GLU A 363 15.80 -4.13 13.20
N LEU A 364 16.90 -3.88 12.49
CA LEU A 364 17.90 -4.91 12.24
C LEU A 364 18.62 -5.24 13.54
N ILE A 365 18.72 -6.52 13.83
CA ILE A 365 19.57 -7.00 14.93
C ILE A 365 20.90 -7.38 14.31
N TYR A 366 21.90 -6.57 14.57
CA TYR A 366 23.28 -6.92 14.24
C TYR A 366 23.79 -7.88 15.32
N ALA A 367 24.35 -9.00 14.90
CA ALA A 367 25.11 -9.86 15.79
C ALA A 367 26.28 -9.02 16.36
N GLN A 368 26.19 -8.67 17.62
CA GLN A 368 27.35 -8.06 18.30
C GLN A 368 28.40 -9.13 18.45
N GLN A 369 29.46 -9.01 17.68
CA GLN A 369 30.64 -9.84 17.85
C GLN A 369 31.27 -9.47 19.19
N HIS A 370 31.13 -10.33 20.18
CA HIS A 370 31.90 -10.21 21.41
C HIS A 370 33.38 -10.30 21.05
N LYS A 371 34.09 -9.20 21.22
CA LYS A 371 35.57 -9.23 21.20
C LYS A 371 35.99 -10.04 22.43
N GLY A 372 36.11 -11.36 22.26
CA GLY A 372 36.57 -12.25 23.31
C GLY A 372 38.02 -11.92 23.68
N ARG A 373 38.22 -11.29 24.80
CA ARG A 373 39.44 -11.39 25.59
C ARG A 373 39.14 -12.39 26.68
N ILE A 374 39.89 -13.47 26.71
CA ILE A 374 39.71 -14.61 27.62
C ILE A 374 39.79 -14.19 29.11
N ASP A 375 40.46 -13.08 29.40
CA ASP A 375 40.77 -12.62 30.79
C ASP A 375 39.73 -11.63 31.37
N LEU A 376 38.72 -11.19 30.60
CA LEU A 376 37.70 -10.22 31.05
C LEU A 376 36.28 -10.82 31.11
N GLY A 377 36.16 -12.13 30.99
CA GLY A 377 34.86 -12.82 30.77
C GLY A 377 33.88 -12.74 31.95
N ALA A 378 34.36 -12.62 33.17
CA ALA A 378 33.49 -12.60 34.35
C ALA A 378 32.89 -11.20 34.63
N GLU A 379 33.71 -10.16 34.62
CA GLU A 379 33.27 -8.79 34.92
C GLU A 379 32.40 -8.17 33.79
N MET A 380 32.68 -8.53 32.51
CA MET A 380 31.83 -8.10 31.39
C MET A 380 30.51 -8.86 31.30
N SER A 381 30.44 -10.10 31.75
CA SER A 381 29.17 -10.87 31.75
C SER A 381 28.20 -10.34 32.79
N GLU A 382 28.67 -9.90 33.96
CA GLU A 382 27.86 -9.27 35.00
C GLU A 382 27.35 -7.88 34.56
N GLY A 383 28.19 -7.09 33.89
CA GLY A 383 27.78 -5.77 33.34
C GLY A 383 26.78 -5.89 32.19
N LEU A 384 26.86 -6.93 31.36
CA LEU A 384 25.91 -7.19 30.27
C LEU A 384 24.58 -7.75 30.78
N SER A 385 24.60 -8.62 31.81
CA SER A 385 23.39 -9.11 32.44
C SER A 385 22.66 -8.01 33.19
N SER A 386 23.36 -7.15 33.92
CA SER A 386 22.78 -6.03 34.65
C SER A 386 22.10 -4.99 33.73
N ASN A 387 22.68 -4.71 32.56
CA ASN A 387 22.07 -3.83 31.57
C ASN A 387 20.82 -4.45 30.93
N THR A 388 20.81 -5.75 30.75
CA THR A 388 19.67 -6.49 30.20
C THR A 388 18.49 -6.47 31.18
N ASP A 389 18.77 -6.70 32.46
CA ASP A 389 17.76 -6.71 33.53
C ASP A 389 17.15 -5.32 33.74
N LEU A 390 17.97 -4.26 33.64
CA LEU A 390 17.48 -2.88 33.69
C LEU A 390 16.57 -2.54 32.52
N ASP A 391 16.93 -2.96 31.31
CA ASP A 391 16.11 -2.74 30.13
C ASP A 391 14.78 -3.52 30.19
N ASP A 392 14.80 -4.74 30.73
CA ASP A 392 13.61 -5.52 30.95
C ASP A 392 12.71 -4.90 32.02
N LEU A 393 13.30 -4.31 33.07
CA LEU A 393 12.56 -3.56 34.09
C LEU A 393 11.91 -2.29 33.49
N ILE A 394 12.68 -1.51 32.70
CA ILE A 394 12.17 -0.32 32.01
C ILE A 394 11.03 -0.75 31.04
N GLY A 395 11.19 -1.87 30.35
CA GLY A 395 10.14 -2.44 29.48
C GLY A 395 8.85 -2.77 30.24
N LYS A 396 8.97 -3.45 31.39
CA LYS A 396 7.81 -3.82 32.23
C LYS A 396 7.13 -2.58 32.83
N LEU A 397 7.89 -1.64 33.35
CA LEU A 397 7.34 -0.37 33.87
C LEU A 397 6.71 0.44 32.73
N GLY A 398 7.39 0.57 31.61
CA GLY A 398 6.92 1.30 30.44
C GLY A 398 5.65 0.72 29.82
N ALA A 399 5.44 -0.59 29.94
CA ALA A 399 4.19 -1.22 29.51
C ALA A 399 2.98 -0.77 30.36
N ARG A 400 3.20 -0.38 31.62
CA ARG A 400 2.15 0.11 32.53
C ARG A 400 1.92 1.61 32.43
N ILE A 401 2.98 2.40 32.48
CA ILE A 401 2.90 3.86 32.63
C ILE A 401 3.26 4.61 31.34
N GLY A 402 3.69 3.90 30.27
CA GLY A 402 4.19 4.47 29.02
C GLY A 402 5.72 4.53 29.01
N LEU A 403 6.34 4.13 27.89
CA LEU A 403 7.80 4.13 27.72
C LEU A 403 8.41 5.53 27.73
N GLU A 404 7.62 6.54 27.39
CA GLU A 404 8.05 7.94 27.32
C GLU A 404 8.12 8.62 28.70
N THR A 405 7.42 8.07 29.71
CA THR A 405 7.39 8.63 31.06
C THR A 405 8.63 8.29 31.87
N ILE A 406 9.34 7.21 31.50
CA ILE A 406 10.59 6.83 32.14
C ILE A 406 11.72 7.51 31.38
N THR A 407 12.40 8.44 32.03
CA THR A 407 13.39 9.29 31.39
C THR A 407 14.77 9.15 32.01
N ARG A 408 15.80 9.49 31.23
CA ARG A 408 17.20 9.65 31.65
C ARG A 408 17.66 11.05 31.38
N LEU A 409 18.59 11.51 32.19
CA LEU A 409 19.31 12.76 31.95
C LEU A 409 20.49 12.47 31.01
N HIS A 410 20.69 13.33 30.04
CA HIS A 410 21.82 13.34 29.13
C HIS A 410 22.46 14.71 29.14
N PRO A 411 23.79 14.83 28.97
CA PRO A 411 24.45 16.13 28.90
C PRO A 411 23.93 16.91 27.69
N GLY A 412 23.53 18.14 27.91
CA GLY A 412 23.18 19.11 26.88
C GLY A 412 24.38 19.95 26.50
N ASN A 413 24.52 20.29 25.23
CA ASN A 413 25.57 21.19 24.75
C ASN A 413 25.11 22.65 24.94
N SER A 414 25.02 23.08 26.20
CA SER A 414 24.61 24.42 26.57
C SER A 414 25.42 24.94 27.78
N HIS A 415 25.78 26.20 27.76
CA HIS A 415 26.42 26.90 28.89
C HIS A 415 25.40 27.36 29.92
N ILE A 416 24.11 27.35 29.62
CA ILE A 416 23.03 27.66 30.55
C ILE A 416 22.81 26.42 31.43
N PRO A 417 22.99 26.50 32.77
CA PRO A 417 22.89 25.35 33.66
C PRO A 417 21.55 24.58 33.54
N GLU A 418 20.46 25.30 33.33
CA GLU A 418 19.13 24.72 33.17
C GLU A 418 18.98 23.92 31.89
N LYS A 419 19.79 24.21 30.87
CA LYS A 419 19.84 23.50 29.60
C LYS A 419 21.02 22.56 29.45
N ALA A 420 21.92 22.51 30.45
CA ALA A 420 23.10 21.65 30.45
C ALA A 420 22.77 20.16 30.59
N ALA A 421 21.53 19.82 30.93
CA ALA A 421 21.02 18.47 30.94
C ALA A 421 19.73 18.40 30.13
N GLN A 422 19.60 17.37 29.30
CA GLN A 422 18.41 17.05 28.52
C GLN A 422 17.75 15.79 29.05
N THR A 423 16.43 15.79 29.08
CA THR A 423 15.64 14.65 29.51
C THR A 423 15.21 13.86 28.30
N ILE A 424 15.71 12.64 28.15
CA ILE A 424 15.39 11.75 27.01
C ILE A 424 14.76 10.47 27.55
N ALA A 425 13.79 9.91 26.82
CA ALA A 425 13.14 8.65 27.22
C ALA A 425 14.17 7.52 27.39
N ALA A 426 14.14 6.85 28.51
CA ALA A 426 15.10 5.81 28.87
C ALA A 426 15.04 4.58 27.94
N ALA A 427 13.87 4.31 27.33
CA ALA A 427 13.67 3.22 26.39
C ALA A 427 14.45 3.40 25.08
N TRP A 428 14.81 4.65 24.72
CA TRP A 428 15.46 4.97 23.45
C TRP A 428 16.83 5.64 23.60
N SER A 429 17.35 5.66 24.82
CA SER A 429 18.64 6.24 25.12
C SER A 429 19.50 5.26 25.90
N SER A 430 20.80 5.24 25.63
CA SER A 430 21.79 4.53 26.44
C SER A 430 22.29 5.42 27.55
N PRO A 431 22.70 4.87 28.71
CA PRO A 431 23.32 5.65 29.75
C PRO A 431 24.60 6.39 29.25
N GLU A 432 24.69 7.67 29.52
CA GLU A 432 25.90 8.43 29.21
C GLU A 432 26.88 8.34 30.40
N MET A 433 28.06 7.79 30.12
CA MET A 433 29.09 7.59 31.12
C MET A 433 30.04 8.81 31.23
N ASN A 434 30.13 9.61 30.16
CA ASN A 434 31.06 10.74 30.09
C ASN A 434 30.30 12.06 30.28
N TRP A 435 30.01 12.38 31.54
CA TRP A 435 29.47 13.69 31.86
C TRP A 435 30.59 14.74 31.80
N PRO A 436 30.41 15.83 31.05
CA PRO A 436 31.41 16.87 31.01
C PRO A 436 31.57 17.50 32.42
N ASN A 437 32.77 17.39 32.96
CA ASN A 437 33.07 18.06 34.20
C ASN A 437 33.43 19.50 33.87
N SER A 438 32.55 20.44 34.19
CA SER A 438 32.78 21.86 33.88
C SER A 438 33.93 22.50 34.63
N GLY A 439 34.45 21.86 35.70
CA GLY A 439 35.50 22.42 36.54
C GLY A 439 35.15 23.77 37.20
N LEU A 440 34.05 24.38 36.79
CA LEU A 440 33.58 25.67 37.29
C LEU A 440 32.37 25.45 38.20
N SER A 441 32.37 26.13 39.33
CA SER A 441 31.19 26.13 40.21
C SER A 441 30.02 26.83 39.51
N ARG A 442 28.82 26.32 39.73
CA ARG A 442 27.59 26.92 39.19
C ARG A 442 27.47 28.37 39.63
N PRO A 443 27.24 29.32 38.69
CA PRO A 443 27.06 30.73 39.08
C PRO A 443 25.79 30.88 39.91
N LEU A 444 25.87 31.64 40.97
CA LEU A 444 24.77 31.91 41.90
C LEU A 444 23.78 32.94 41.34
N ILE A 445 24.26 33.82 40.46
CA ILE A 445 23.49 34.94 39.92
C ILE A 445 23.72 35.02 38.42
N TYR A 446 22.67 35.15 37.66
CA TYR A 446 22.68 35.50 36.25
C TYR A 446 22.37 36.97 36.06
N PHE A 447 23.20 37.65 35.29
CA PHE A 447 22.90 39.00 34.84
C PHE A 447 21.91 38.97 33.68
N GLN A 448 21.04 39.98 33.60
CA GLN A 448 20.17 40.12 32.46
C GLN A 448 20.99 40.35 31.19
N PRO A 449 20.56 39.79 30.03
CA PRO A 449 21.25 40.03 28.77
C PRO A 449 21.36 41.50 28.44
N GLU A 450 22.57 41.98 28.17
CA GLU A 450 22.84 43.36 27.74
C GLU A 450 23.02 43.41 26.22
N ARG A 451 22.50 44.45 25.59
CA ARG A 451 22.72 44.63 24.15
C ARG A 451 24.17 45.00 23.86
N VAL A 452 24.75 44.30 22.90
CA VAL A 452 26.07 44.64 22.34
C VAL A 452 25.87 45.33 20.98
N ILE A 453 26.79 46.23 20.61
CA ILE A 453 26.77 46.88 19.29
C ILE A 453 27.75 46.12 18.41
N ALA A 454 27.24 45.49 17.36
CA ALA A 454 28.01 44.73 16.39
C ALA A 454 27.50 44.99 14.98
N LEU A 455 28.31 44.72 13.95
CA LEU A 455 27.87 44.72 12.57
C LEU A 455 26.83 43.59 12.36
N GLU A 456 25.69 43.92 11.76
CA GLU A 456 24.69 42.93 11.36
C GLU A 456 25.25 42.07 10.23
N VAL A 457 25.74 40.89 10.57
CA VAL A 457 26.16 39.85 9.62
C VAL A 457 25.48 38.56 10.01
N PRO A 458 25.21 37.67 9.05
CA PRO A 458 24.52 36.40 9.32
C PRO A 458 25.36 35.41 10.14
N LYS A 459 26.56 35.80 10.54
CA LYS A 459 27.47 35.03 11.41
C LYS A 459 27.80 35.84 12.65
N VAL A 460 28.22 35.15 13.70
CA VAL A 460 28.69 35.79 14.93
C VAL A 460 29.79 36.79 14.59
N PRO A 461 29.66 38.08 15.01
CA PRO A 461 30.64 39.10 14.68
C PRO A 461 31.97 38.80 15.36
N LEU A 462 33.09 39.01 14.64
CA LEU A 462 34.44 38.84 15.18
C LEU A 462 34.76 39.88 16.24
N GLN A 463 34.18 41.09 16.12
CA GLN A 463 34.32 42.19 17.04
C GLN A 463 32.98 42.79 17.41
N PHE A 464 32.79 43.11 18.67
CA PHE A 464 31.60 43.77 19.18
C PHE A 464 31.94 44.79 20.24
N LYS A 465 31.12 45.82 20.38
CA LYS A 465 31.27 46.86 21.41
C LYS A 465 30.29 46.61 22.55
N TRP A 466 30.84 46.44 23.77
CA TRP A 466 30.05 46.27 24.98
C TRP A 466 30.51 47.25 26.04
N ARG A 467 29.63 47.95 26.67
CA ARG A 467 29.89 48.99 27.69
C ARG A 467 30.98 49.99 27.28
N GLY A 468 31.03 50.35 25.99
CA GLY A 468 31.99 51.31 25.45
C GLY A 468 33.34 50.76 25.02
N GLN A 469 33.66 49.51 25.35
CA GLN A 469 34.90 48.83 24.96
C GLN A 469 34.67 47.90 23.79
N VAL A 470 35.71 47.74 22.96
CA VAL A 470 35.70 46.79 21.83
C VAL A 470 36.26 45.47 22.31
N HIS A 471 35.52 44.39 22.04
CA HIS A 471 35.89 43.00 22.36
C HIS A 471 36.02 42.20 21.08
N GLU A 472 36.92 41.23 21.09
CA GLU A 472 37.07 40.24 20.02
C GLU A 472 36.48 38.91 20.46
N SER A 473 35.71 38.30 19.55
CA SER A 473 35.12 36.98 19.79
C SER A 473 36.17 35.89 19.55
N ALA A 474 36.61 35.20 20.59
CA ALA A 474 37.51 34.05 20.47
C ALA A 474 36.76 32.76 20.04
N SER A 475 35.56 32.58 20.55
CA SER A 475 34.67 31.45 20.19
C SER A 475 33.21 31.84 20.43
N ALA A 476 32.31 31.19 19.74
CA ALA A 476 30.89 31.39 19.93
C ALA A 476 30.15 30.04 19.92
N TYR A 477 29.19 29.92 20.83
CA TYR A 477 28.32 28.76 20.99
C TYR A 477 26.87 29.25 20.98
N GLY A 478 25.99 28.53 20.40
CA GLY A 478 24.58 28.88 20.30
C GLY A 478 24.11 29.15 18.87
N PRO A 479 22.91 29.68 18.68
CA PRO A 479 22.06 30.43 19.65
C PRO A 479 21.39 29.54 20.70
N GLU A 480 21.35 29.97 21.95
CA GLU A 480 20.70 29.30 23.08
C GLU A 480 19.30 29.84 23.40
#